data_1e13f99d26c96e4cec1e70ee36471f5b
#
_entry.id   1e13f99d26c96e4cec1e70ee36471f5b
#
_cell.length_a   1.000
_cell.length_b   1.000
_cell.length_c   1.000
_cell.angle_alpha   90.00
_cell.angle_beta   90.00
_cell.angle_gamma   90.00
#
_symmetry.space_group_name_H-M   'P 1'
#
loop_
_entity.id
_entity.type
_entity.pdbx_description
1 polymer ?
#
loop_
_entity_poly.entity_id
_entity_poly.type
_entity_poly.pdbx_seq_one_letter_code
_entity_poly.pdbx_strand_id
1 'polypeptide(L)'
;DWPAMSALPENLVLKVVSEIHDPVTTTDELIPSGETSSYRSNPLGLAEFALSRKDPAYVGRAKEVQKAQKAIEAGECPLEVLEELKPVMAKIQEKYPEAGKGNIGVGSTIFAVKPGDGSAREQAASCQKVLGGWANIANEYATKRYRSNLINWGMLPFITKEDDKKLSFKNGDYIFVPEIRKAVENKDAEIKAYVVGDTLKEVTFTLGDMTDAEREIILKGCLINYYKG
;
A
#
# COMPACT_ATOMS: atom_id res chain seq x y z
N ASP A 1 -16.97 -13.91 -0.32
CA ASP A 1 -15.61 -14.43 -0.45
C ASP A 1 -14.60 -13.31 -0.68
N TRP A 2 -13.41 -13.45 -0.09
CA TRP A 2 -12.34 -12.50 -0.26
C TRP A 2 -11.66 -12.67 -1.62
N PRO A 3 -11.26 -11.57 -2.29
CA PRO A 3 -10.47 -11.67 -3.50
C PRO A 3 -9.16 -12.40 -3.24
N ALA A 4 -8.64 -13.09 -4.25
CA ALA A 4 -7.33 -13.72 -4.18
C ALA A 4 -6.26 -12.63 -4.02
N MET A 5 -5.27 -12.89 -3.14
CA MET A 5 -4.19 -11.97 -2.86
C MET A 5 -2.90 -12.46 -3.50
N SER A 6 -2.25 -11.60 -4.27
CA SER A 6 -0.98 -11.92 -4.92
C SER A 6 0.17 -11.88 -3.92
N ALA A 7 1.17 -12.72 -4.14
CA ALA A 7 2.42 -12.65 -3.40
C ALA A 7 3.13 -11.31 -3.68
N LEU A 8 4.00 -10.90 -2.74
CA LEU A 8 4.79 -9.68 -2.92
C LEU A 8 5.66 -9.80 -4.19
N PRO A 9 5.55 -8.86 -5.13
CA PRO A 9 6.39 -8.88 -6.33
C PRO A 9 7.83 -8.47 -6.04
N GLU A 10 8.71 -8.64 -7.01
CA GLU A 10 10.10 -8.22 -6.89
C GLU A 10 10.21 -6.72 -6.65
N ASN A 11 9.45 -5.92 -7.40
CA ASN A 11 9.44 -4.46 -7.35
C ASN A 11 8.02 -3.96 -7.20
N LEU A 12 7.83 -2.84 -6.49
CA LEU A 12 6.53 -2.19 -6.36
C LEU A 12 6.54 -0.80 -6.98
N VAL A 13 5.44 -0.48 -7.64
CA VAL A 13 5.12 0.87 -8.08
C VAL A 13 3.87 1.28 -7.32
N LEU A 14 4.01 2.24 -6.42
CA LEU A 14 2.94 2.68 -5.52
C LEU A 14 2.50 4.09 -5.88
N LYS A 15 1.19 4.30 -5.99
CA LYS A 15 0.65 5.66 -6.10
C LYS A 15 0.15 6.10 -4.73
N VAL A 16 0.56 7.29 -4.31
CA VAL A 16 0.03 7.92 -3.10
C VAL A 16 -1.35 8.45 -3.42
N VAL A 17 -2.39 7.90 -2.83
CA VAL A 17 -3.78 8.23 -3.17
C VAL A 17 -4.52 8.94 -2.03
N SER A 18 -3.88 9.16 -0.92
CA SER A 18 -4.38 10.02 0.16
C SER A 18 -3.26 10.46 1.09
N GLU A 19 -3.38 11.66 1.64
CA GLU A 19 -2.50 12.20 2.68
C GLU A 19 -3.36 12.67 3.85
N ILE A 20 -3.04 12.19 5.05
CA ILE A 20 -3.75 12.59 6.26
C ILE A 20 -2.74 13.17 7.23
N HIS A 21 -2.81 14.48 7.44
CA HIS A 21 -1.86 15.22 8.26
C HIS A 21 -2.31 15.46 9.70
N ASP A 22 -3.47 14.94 10.08
CA ASP A 22 -3.94 14.97 11.46
C ASP A 22 -2.92 14.26 12.36
N PRO A 23 -2.67 14.72 13.59
CA PRO A 23 -1.70 14.08 14.49
C PRO A 23 -1.97 12.60 14.74
N VAL A 24 -3.25 12.21 14.78
CA VAL A 24 -3.68 10.82 14.92
C VAL A 24 -4.85 10.58 13.97
N THR A 25 -4.87 9.43 13.30
CA THR A 25 -6.00 9.00 12.47
C THR A 25 -6.62 7.76 13.09
N THR A 26 -7.90 7.85 13.43
CA THR A 26 -8.61 6.74 14.08
C THR A 26 -9.05 5.69 13.07
N THR A 27 -9.31 4.49 13.56
CA THR A 27 -9.88 3.42 12.73
C THR A 27 -11.27 3.78 12.23
N ASP A 28 -12.04 4.58 12.98
CA ASP A 28 -13.36 5.07 12.55
C ASP A 28 -13.25 6.06 11.38
N GLU A 29 -12.16 6.81 11.31
CA GLU A 29 -11.87 7.67 10.17
C GLU A 29 -11.42 6.86 8.95
N LEU A 30 -10.66 5.78 9.18
CA LEU A 30 -10.23 4.89 8.10
C LEU A 30 -11.39 4.06 7.54
N ILE A 31 -12.30 3.62 8.41
CA ILE A 31 -13.51 2.90 8.03
C ILE A 31 -14.64 3.20 9.03
N PRO A 32 -15.62 4.03 8.68
CA PRO A 32 -16.68 4.44 9.61
C PRO A 32 -17.56 3.27 10.02
N SER A 33 -17.57 2.93 11.31
CA SER A 33 -18.27 1.77 11.84
C SER A 33 -19.79 1.88 11.80
N GLY A 34 -20.33 3.09 11.98
CA GLY A 34 -21.78 3.33 11.96
C GLY A 34 -22.43 3.09 10.62
N GLU A 35 -21.72 3.39 9.54
CA GLU A 35 -22.21 3.25 8.16
C GLU A 35 -21.96 1.86 7.59
N THR A 36 -21.11 1.07 8.24
CA THR A 36 -20.58 -0.18 7.69
C THR A 36 -21.15 -1.43 8.34
N SER A 37 -21.98 -1.30 9.37
CA SER A 37 -22.50 -2.44 10.13
C SER A 37 -23.23 -3.47 9.27
N SER A 38 -23.95 -3.04 8.22
CA SER A 38 -24.67 -3.92 7.30
C SER A 38 -23.77 -4.62 6.27
N TYR A 39 -22.50 -4.24 6.17
CA TYR A 39 -21.55 -4.76 5.18
C TYR A 39 -20.45 -5.64 5.76
N ARG A 40 -20.55 -6.04 7.03
CA ARG A 40 -19.48 -6.80 7.72
C ARG A 40 -19.05 -8.08 7.01
N SER A 41 -19.98 -8.75 6.34
CA SER A 41 -19.69 -9.98 5.60
C SER A 41 -19.41 -9.77 4.11
N ASN A 42 -19.41 -8.50 3.66
CA ASN A 42 -19.17 -8.13 2.26
C ASN A 42 -17.96 -7.20 2.17
N PRO A 43 -16.75 -7.75 1.97
CA PRO A 43 -15.52 -6.95 1.96
C PRO A 43 -15.49 -5.89 0.85
N LEU A 44 -16.05 -6.18 -0.32
CA LEU A 44 -16.10 -5.23 -1.43
C LEU A 44 -17.04 -4.06 -1.13
N GLY A 45 -18.23 -4.38 -0.58
CA GLY A 45 -19.19 -3.36 -0.18
C GLY A 45 -18.69 -2.51 0.97
N LEU A 46 -18.04 -3.13 1.96
CA LEU A 46 -17.45 -2.44 3.09
C LEU A 46 -16.37 -1.45 2.64
N ALA A 47 -15.51 -1.86 1.70
CA ALA A 47 -14.40 -1.05 1.23
C ALA A 47 -14.85 0.26 0.56
N GLU A 48 -16.07 0.33 0.03
CA GLU A 48 -16.62 1.56 -0.55
C GLU A 48 -16.70 2.71 0.47
N PHE A 49 -16.71 2.39 1.76
CA PHE A 49 -16.78 3.40 2.83
C PHE A 49 -15.41 3.80 3.38
N ALA A 50 -14.32 3.21 2.87
CA ALA A 50 -12.98 3.52 3.35
C ALA A 50 -12.69 5.02 3.18
N LEU A 51 -12.30 5.67 4.27
CA LEU A 51 -12.02 7.11 4.34
C LEU A 51 -13.18 8.00 3.90
N SER A 52 -14.42 7.51 3.88
CA SER A 52 -15.57 8.25 3.35
C SER A 52 -15.82 9.58 4.05
N ARG A 53 -15.50 9.69 5.33
CA ARG A 53 -15.65 10.94 6.10
C ARG A 53 -14.41 11.82 6.03
N LYS A 54 -13.24 11.25 5.77
CA LYS A 54 -11.96 11.97 5.83
C LYS A 54 -11.48 12.41 4.45
N ASP A 55 -11.55 11.51 3.49
CA ASP A 55 -11.13 11.74 2.11
C ASP A 55 -12.01 10.92 1.17
N PRO A 56 -13.22 11.41 0.87
CA PRO A 56 -14.19 10.63 0.09
C PRO A 56 -13.73 10.27 -1.32
N ALA A 57 -12.75 10.98 -1.88
CA ALA A 57 -12.21 10.67 -3.20
C ALA A 57 -11.17 9.53 -3.17
N TYR A 58 -10.74 9.09 -1.99
CA TYR A 58 -9.75 8.02 -1.85
C TYR A 58 -10.15 6.74 -2.59
N VAL A 59 -11.39 6.28 -2.40
CA VAL A 59 -11.87 5.02 -3.00
C VAL A 59 -11.74 5.05 -4.53
N GLY A 60 -12.18 6.15 -5.16
CA GLY A 60 -12.09 6.30 -6.61
C GLY A 60 -10.63 6.31 -7.09
N ARG A 61 -9.77 7.04 -6.39
CA ARG A 61 -8.34 7.09 -6.72
C ARG A 61 -7.67 5.73 -6.58
N ALA A 62 -8.00 4.98 -5.52
CA ALA A 62 -7.44 3.65 -5.29
C ALA A 62 -7.90 2.66 -6.37
N LYS A 63 -9.19 2.68 -6.72
CA LYS A 63 -9.73 1.81 -7.77
C LYS A 63 -9.10 2.07 -9.13
N GLU A 64 -8.80 3.32 -9.45
CA GLU A 64 -8.15 3.67 -10.71
C GLU A 64 -6.76 3.03 -10.81
N VAL A 65 -5.98 3.09 -9.75
CA VAL A 65 -4.65 2.45 -9.70
C VAL A 65 -4.79 0.93 -9.75
N GLN A 66 -5.80 0.38 -9.09
CA GLN A 66 -6.04 -1.06 -9.03
C GLN A 66 -6.23 -1.69 -10.41
N LYS A 67 -6.72 -0.93 -11.39
CA LYS A 67 -6.87 -1.43 -12.76
C LYS A 67 -5.56 -1.94 -13.33
N ALA A 68 -4.45 -1.27 -13.02
CA ALA A 68 -3.12 -1.69 -13.50
C ALA A 68 -2.72 -3.04 -12.91
N GLN A 69 -2.93 -3.27 -11.62
CA GLN A 69 -2.61 -4.55 -10.99
C GLN A 69 -3.50 -5.68 -11.53
N LYS A 70 -4.78 -5.41 -11.73
CA LYS A 70 -5.70 -6.38 -12.32
C LYS A 70 -5.27 -6.78 -13.74
N ALA A 71 -4.77 -5.82 -14.51
CA ALA A 71 -4.22 -6.09 -15.85
C ALA A 71 -2.99 -6.99 -15.75
N ILE A 72 -2.07 -6.71 -14.84
CA ILE A 72 -0.87 -7.53 -14.61
C ILE A 72 -1.27 -8.98 -14.28
N GLU A 73 -2.22 -9.14 -13.37
CA GLU A 73 -2.71 -10.47 -12.95
C GLU A 73 -3.40 -11.23 -14.07
N ALA A 74 -4.00 -10.51 -15.01
CA ALA A 74 -4.65 -11.08 -16.19
C ALA A 74 -3.67 -11.31 -17.37
N GLY A 75 -2.38 -11.00 -17.20
CA GLY A 75 -1.40 -11.13 -18.27
C GLY A 75 -1.49 -10.01 -19.32
N GLU A 76 -2.18 -8.91 -19.00
CA GLU A 76 -2.35 -7.77 -19.88
C GLU A 76 -1.38 -6.64 -19.53
N CYS A 77 -1.21 -5.69 -20.46
CA CYS A 77 -0.30 -4.55 -20.25
C CYS A 77 -0.95 -3.50 -19.34
N PRO A 78 -0.35 -3.21 -18.17
CA PRO A 78 -0.92 -2.20 -17.26
C PRO A 78 -0.90 -0.78 -17.83
N LEU A 79 0.01 -0.49 -18.76
CA LEU A 79 0.14 0.85 -19.37
C LEU A 79 -1.04 1.21 -20.27
N GLU A 80 -1.76 0.21 -20.77
CA GLU A 80 -2.93 0.43 -21.63
C GLU A 80 -4.17 0.79 -20.83
N VAL A 81 -4.28 0.31 -19.59
CA VAL A 81 -5.44 0.57 -18.73
C VAL A 81 -5.22 1.74 -17.77
N LEU A 82 -3.97 2.15 -17.58
CA LEU A 82 -3.62 3.29 -16.73
C LEU A 82 -2.47 4.05 -17.43
N GLU A 83 -2.85 4.95 -18.35
CA GLU A 83 -1.89 5.63 -19.21
C GLU A 83 -0.89 6.52 -18.48
N GLU A 84 -1.26 7.04 -17.30
CA GLU A 84 -0.34 7.84 -16.48
C GLU A 84 0.90 7.05 -16.04
N LEU A 85 0.86 5.71 -16.12
CA LEU A 85 2.02 4.86 -15.82
C LEU A 85 3.08 4.92 -16.93
N LYS A 86 2.74 5.32 -18.14
CA LYS A 86 3.70 5.35 -19.25
C LYS A 86 4.93 6.20 -18.93
N PRO A 87 4.79 7.50 -18.59
CA PRO A 87 5.95 8.30 -18.23
C PRO A 87 6.63 7.85 -16.93
N VAL A 88 5.86 7.31 -15.99
CA VAL A 88 6.40 6.78 -14.73
C VAL A 88 7.34 5.61 -15.02
N MET A 89 6.88 4.62 -15.79
CA MET A 89 7.69 3.45 -16.12
C MET A 89 8.88 3.82 -16.99
N ALA A 90 8.71 4.76 -17.93
CA ALA A 90 9.83 5.23 -18.73
C ALA A 90 10.94 5.82 -17.87
N LYS A 91 10.59 6.62 -16.87
CA LYS A 91 11.54 7.21 -15.93
C LYS A 91 12.23 6.14 -15.07
N ILE A 92 11.47 5.19 -14.56
CA ILE A 92 11.99 4.06 -13.77
C ILE A 92 13.01 3.27 -14.61
N GLN A 93 12.68 2.98 -15.86
CA GLN A 93 13.51 2.15 -16.74
C GLN A 93 14.82 2.83 -17.15
N GLU A 94 14.94 4.14 -17.01
CA GLU A 94 16.24 4.83 -17.23
C GLU A 94 17.30 4.33 -16.24
N LYS A 95 16.89 3.96 -15.02
CA LYS A 95 17.80 3.45 -13.97
C LYS A 95 17.67 1.94 -13.78
N TYR A 96 16.49 1.40 -13.96
CA TYR A 96 16.15 -0.02 -13.77
C TYR A 96 15.54 -0.56 -15.07
N PRO A 97 16.35 -0.79 -16.12
CA PRO A 97 15.82 -1.14 -17.45
C PRO A 97 15.01 -2.44 -17.49
N GLU A 98 15.20 -3.34 -16.51
CA GLU A 98 14.46 -4.59 -16.45
C GLU A 98 13.11 -4.45 -15.72
N ALA A 99 12.85 -3.31 -15.07
CA ALA A 99 11.59 -3.10 -14.36
C ALA A 99 10.40 -3.09 -15.34
N GLY A 100 9.38 -3.83 -15.02
CA GLY A 100 8.19 -3.96 -15.86
C GLY A 100 8.18 -5.20 -16.75
N LYS A 101 9.25 -5.99 -16.72
CA LYS A 101 9.35 -7.25 -17.49
C LYS A 101 8.89 -8.44 -16.65
N GLY A 102 7.62 -8.43 -16.24
CA GLY A 102 7.03 -9.50 -15.44
C GLY A 102 7.44 -9.50 -13.97
N ASN A 103 7.95 -8.39 -13.47
CA ASN A 103 8.56 -8.32 -12.13
C ASN A 103 8.06 -7.15 -11.28
N ILE A 104 6.94 -6.53 -11.65
CA ILE A 104 6.38 -5.42 -10.88
C ILE A 104 4.97 -5.73 -10.38
N GLY A 105 4.63 -5.14 -9.25
CA GLY A 105 3.25 -4.96 -8.82
C GLY A 105 2.94 -3.47 -8.77
N VAL A 106 1.70 -3.11 -9.04
CA VAL A 106 1.21 -1.75 -8.99
C VAL A 106 0.09 -1.67 -7.95
N GLY A 107 0.17 -0.71 -7.05
CA GLY A 107 -0.85 -0.55 -6.03
C GLY A 107 -0.89 0.85 -5.47
N SER A 108 -1.78 1.03 -4.49
CA SER A 108 -1.93 2.31 -3.81
C SER A 108 -1.30 2.29 -2.43
N THR A 109 -1.01 3.47 -1.93
CA THR A 109 -0.59 3.69 -0.55
C THR A 109 -1.23 4.97 -0.04
N ILE A 110 -1.39 5.07 1.27
CA ILE A 110 -1.78 6.31 1.93
C ILE A 110 -0.63 6.78 2.81
N PHE A 111 -0.52 8.09 2.97
CA PHE A 111 0.29 8.67 4.03
C PHE A 111 -0.62 9.09 5.18
N ALA A 112 -0.24 8.77 6.41
CA ALA A 112 -0.87 9.31 7.61
C ALA A 112 0.20 9.48 8.69
N VAL A 113 0.07 10.51 9.51
CA VAL A 113 1.07 10.79 10.57
C VAL A 113 1.11 9.65 11.59
N LYS A 114 -0.06 9.26 12.11
CA LYS A 114 -0.17 8.21 13.14
C LYS A 114 -1.52 7.49 13.01
N PRO A 115 -1.65 6.56 12.07
CA PRO A 115 -2.92 5.88 11.83
C PRO A 115 -3.13 4.68 12.76
N GLY A 116 -4.42 4.35 12.98
CA GLY A 116 -4.81 3.08 13.56
C GLY A 116 -5.23 3.10 15.02
N ASP A 117 -5.55 4.27 15.58
CA ASP A 117 -6.11 4.36 16.92
C ASP A 117 -7.60 3.96 16.91
N GLY A 118 -7.97 3.04 17.77
CA GLY A 118 -9.36 2.56 17.88
C GLY A 118 -9.47 1.06 17.81
N SER A 119 -10.70 0.54 17.66
CA SER A 119 -11.01 -0.88 17.76
C SER A 119 -11.23 -1.62 16.44
N ALA A 120 -11.67 -0.92 15.37
CA ALA A 120 -11.96 -1.53 14.06
C ALA A 120 -10.70 -1.68 13.18
N ARG A 121 -9.63 -2.17 13.75
CA ARG A 121 -8.29 -2.21 13.12
C ARG A 121 -8.20 -3.14 11.93
N GLU A 122 -8.87 -4.28 12.01
CA GLU A 122 -8.87 -5.26 10.93
C GLU A 122 -9.55 -4.71 9.68
N GLN A 123 -10.76 -4.15 9.81
CA GLN A 123 -11.48 -3.57 8.68
C GLN A 123 -10.74 -2.36 8.11
N ALA A 124 -10.11 -1.56 8.98
CA ALA A 124 -9.32 -0.42 8.55
C ALA A 124 -8.17 -0.84 7.63
N ALA A 125 -7.56 -2.00 7.89
CA ALA A 125 -6.50 -2.55 7.04
C ALA A 125 -7.07 -3.30 5.82
N SER A 126 -8.02 -4.21 6.03
CA SER A 126 -8.54 -5.07 4.97
C SER A 126 -9.21 -4.29 3.84
N CYS A 127 -9.92 -3.21 4.17
CA CYS A 127 -10.59 -2.39 3.16
C CYS A 127 -9.59 -1.73 2.21
N GLN A 128 -8.45 -1.30 2.72
CA GLN A 128 -7.40 -0.75 1.88
C GLN A 128 -6.83 -1.84 0.94
N LYS A 129 -6.61 -3.04 1.45
CA LYS A 129 -6.10 -4.16 0.64
C LYS A 129 -7.08 -4.54 -0.47
N VAL A 130 -8.36 -4.62 -0.15
CA VAL A 130 -9.42 -4.92 -1.13
C VAL A 130 -9.43 -3.90 -2.27
N LEU A 131 -9.09 -2.65 -1.98
CA LEU A 131 -9.00 -1.57 -2.98
C LEU A 131 -7.64 -1.51 -3.69
N GLY A 132 -6.79 -2.50 -3.48
CA GLY A 132 -5.49 -2.57 -4.14
C GLY A 132 -4.35 -1.92 -3.39
N GLY A 133 -4.53 -1.61 -2.09
CA GLY A 133 -3.47 -1.07 -1.26
C GLY A 133 -2.37 -2.10 -1.02
N TRP A 134 -1.12 -1.66 -1.07
CA TRP A 134 0.04 -2.51 -0.79
C TRP A 134 0.91 -1.99 0.34
N ALA A 135 0.67 -0.77 0.79
CA ALA A 135 1.45 -0.18 1.87
C ALA A 135 0.68 0.95 2.55
N ASN A 136 1.09 1.24 3.77
CA ASN A 136 0.89 2.55 4.39
C ASN A 136 2.28 3.18 4.54
N ILE A 137 2.33 4.50 4.56
CA ILE A 137 3.51 5.28 4.91
C ILE A 137 3.11 6.16 6.08
N ALA A 138 3.80 6.02 7.20
CA ALA A 138 3.45 6.76 8.43
C ALA A 138 4.71 7.22 9.14
N ASN A 139 4.58 8.25 9.97
CA ASN A 139 5.67 8.60 10.88
C ASN A 139 5.71 7.60 12.05
N GLU A 140 4.55 7.11 12.44
CA GLU A 140 4.37 6.18 13.55
C GLU A 140 3.04 5.45 13.35
N TYR A 141 2.88 4.29 13.95
CA TYR A 141 1.60 3.56 13.99
C TYR A 141 0.99 3.70 15.38
N ALA A 142 -0.28 4.09 15.44
CA ALA A 142 -0.96 4.38 16.71
C ALA A 142 -1.07 3.15 17.61
N THR A 143 -1.20 1.96 17.01
CA THR A 143 -1.27 0.70 17.75
C THR A 143 -0.48 -0.38 17.04
N LYS A 144 0.07 -1.30 17.82
CA LYS A 144 0.73 -2.50 17.27
C LYS A 144 -0.28 -3.38 16.52
N ARG A 145 -1.54 -3.38 16.94
CA ARG A 145 -2.60 -4.18 16.30
C ARG A 145 -2.90 -3.71 14.89
N TYR A 146 -3.01 -2.40 14.68
CA TYR A 146 -3.23 -1.89 13.33
C TYR A 146 -2.07 -2.28 12.40
N ARG A 147 -0.84 -2.10 12.89
CA ARG A 147 0.36 -2.51 12.15
C ARG A 147 0.33 -4.00 11.83
N SER A 148 -0.01 -4.84 12.82
CA SER A 148 -0.12 -6.30 12.61
C SER A 148 -1.21 -6.66 11.61
N ASN A 149 -2.33 -5.95 11.64
CA ASN A 149 -3.41 -6.17 10.67
C ASN A 149 -2.99 -5.80 9.25
N LEU A 150 -2.23 -4.71 9.07
CA LEU A 150 -1.64 -4.39 7.76
C LEU A 150 -0.80 -5.56 7.26
N ILE A 151 0.09 -6.07 8.10
CA ILE A 151 0.97 -7.20 7.76
C ILE A 151 0.18 -8.44 7.41
N ASN A 152 -0.85 -8.78 8.19
CA ASN A 152 -1.69 -9.95 7.96
C ASN A 152 -2.44 -9.88 6.62
N TRP A 153 -2.71 -8.69 6.13
CA TRP A 153 -3.30 -8.47 4.81
C TRP A 153 -2.25 -8.27 3.71
N GLY A 154 -0.97 -8.48 4.04
CA GLY A 154 0.12 -8.38 3.08
C GLY A 154 0.51 -6.95 2.71
N MET A 155 0.13 -5.98 3.54
CA MET A 155 0.49 -4.59 3.33
C MET A 155 1.75 -4.23 4.11
N LEU A 156 2.63 -3.48 3.47
CA LEU A 156 3.89 -3.06 4.06
C LEU A 156 3.67 -1.85 4.98
N PRO A 157 4.01 -1.96 6.27
CA PRO A 157 3.86 -0.83 7.20
C PRO A 157 5.10 0.08 7.19
N PHE A 158 5.28 0.81 6.10
CA PHE A 158 6.42 1.70 5.97
C PHE A 158 6.39 2.83 6.98
N ILE A 159 7.57 3.17 7.49
CA ILE A 159 7.80 4.30 8.39
C ILE A 159 8.73 5.27 7.67
N THR A 160 8.39 6.55 7.67
CA THR A 160 9.24 7.63 7.19
C THR A 160 9.64 8.54 8.35
N LYS A 161 10.88 9.01 8.34
CA LYS A 161 11.39 9.99 9.31
C LYS A 161 11.14 11.43 8.84
N GLU A 162 10.60 11.62 7.64
CA GLU A 162 10.30 12.93 7.12
C GLU A 162 9.18 13.61 7.93
N ASP A 163 9.35 14.90 8.18
CA ASP A 163 8.31 15.73 8.79
C ASP A 163 7.10 15.76 7.84
N ASP A 164 5.91 15.52 8.37
CA ASP A 164 4.67 15.50 7.58
C ASP A 164 4.38 16.83 6.87
N LYS A 165 4.98 17.93 7.34
CA LYS A 165 4.86 19.24 6.71
C LYS A 165 5.85 19.46 5.58
N LYS A 166 6.82 18.57 5.41
CA LYS A 166 7.93 18.67 4.44
C LYS A 166 8.17 17.34 3.73
N LEU A 167 7.11 16.64 3.37
CA LEU A 167 7.23 15.37 2.66
C LEU A 167 7.84 15.57 1.27
N SER A 168 8.68 14.63 0.86
CA SER A 168 9.24 14.62 -0.48
C SER A 168 8.28 14.04 -1.52
N PHE A 169 7.10 13.62 -1.12
CA PHE A 169 6.03 13.12 -1.98
C PHE A 169 4.69 13.70 -1.53
N LYS A 170 3.71 13.62 -2.42
CA LYS A 170 2.35 14.12 -2.18
C LYS A 170 1.31 13.20 -2.81
N ASN A 171 0.05 13.41 -2.47
CA ASN A 171 -1.07 12.73 -3.12
C ASN A 171 -0.97 12.89 -4.64
N GLY A 172 -1.05 11.78 -5.35
CA GLY A 172 -0.89 11.72 -6.80
C GLY A 172 0.49 11.28 -7.27
N ASP A 173 1.51 11.36 -6.41
CA ASP A 173 2.85 10.93 -6.78
C ASP A 173 2.98 9.42 -6.81
N TYR A 174 3.86 8.94 -7.68
CA TYR A 174 4.27 7.54 -7.74
C TYR A 174 5.59 7.35 -7.01
N ILE A 175 5.68 6.26 -6.26
CA ILE A 175 6.89 5.85 -5.55
C ILE A 175 7.27 4.47 -6.06
N PHE A 176 8.51 4.34 -6.56
CA PHE A 176 9.06 3.07 -6.99
C PHE A 176 9.89 2.46 -5.87
N VAL A 177 9.60 1.21 -5.51
CA VAL A 177 10.33 0.48 -4.48
C VAL A 177 11.01 -0.71 -5.15
N PRO A 178 12.27 -0.54 -5.59
CA PRO A 178 13.00 -1.62 -6.24
C PRO A 178 13.37 -2.72 -5.25
N GLU A 179 13.37 -3.95 -5.73
CA GLU A 179 13.82 -5.12 -4.98
C GLU A 179 13.22 -5.26 -3.58
N ILE A 180 11.94 -4.88 -3.44
CA ILE A 180 11.26 -4.93 -2.13
C ILE A 180 11.18 -6.37 -1.59
N ARG A 181 10.93 -7.35 -2.47
CA ARG A 181 10.86 -8.75 -2.06
C ARG A 181 12.19 -9.20 -1.45
N LYS A 182 13.28 -8.88 -2.12
CA LYS A 182 14.63 -9.21 -1.66
C LYS A 182 14.97 -8.51 -0.34
N ALA A 183 14.58 -7.23 -0.20
CA ALA A 183 14.81 -6.48 1.03
C ALA A 183 14.08 -7.11 2.22
N VAL A 184 12.85 -7.57 2.03
CA VAL A 184 12.08 -8.27 3.07
C VAL A 184 12.74 -9.61 3.41
N GLU A 185 13.14 -10.39 2.39
CA GLU A 185 13.82 -11.67 2.58
C GLU A 185 15.14 -11.52 3.33
N ASN A 186 15.91 -10.48 3.01
CA ASN A 186 17.22 -10.21 3.60
C ASN A 186 17.13 -9.47 4.94
N LYS A 187 15.95 -9.11 5.41
CA LYS A 187 15.73 -8.37 6.67
C LYS A 187 16.43 -7.02 6.67
N ASP A 188 16.43 -6.32 5.54
CA ASP A 188 17.06 -5.01 5.42
C ASP A 188 16.42 -4.03 6.40
N ALA A 189 17.25 -3.29 7.14
CA ALA A 189 16.78 -2.29 8.08
C ALA A 189 16.17 -1.07 7.38
N GLU A 190 16.72 -0.73 6.22
CA GLU A 190 16.27 0.41 5.42
C GLU A 190 15.81 -0.05 4.05
N ILE A 191 14.72 0.56 3.58
CA ILE A 191 14.14 0.28 2.27
C ILE A 191 14.33 1.52 1.40
N LYS A 192 15.14 1.38 0.35
CA LYS A 192 15.36 2.44 -0.62
C LYS A 192 14.16 2.51 -1.57
N ALA A 193 13.68 3.71 -1.83
CA ALA A 193 12.60 3.96 -2.77
C ALA A 193 12.87 5.27 -3.51
N TYR A 194 12.08 5.52 -4.56
CA TYR A 194 12.23 6.73 -5.38
C TYR A 194 10.88 7.36 -5.64
N VAL A 195 10.77 8.65 -5.37
CA VAL A 195 9.63 9.44 -5.83
C VAL A 195 9.87 9.73 -7.31
N VAL A 196 8.95 9.30 -8.16
CA VAL A 196 9.10 9.39 -9.61
C VAL A 196 8.52 10.70 -10.11
N GLY A 197 9.39 11.57 -10.61
CA GLY A 197 9.02 12.84 -11.23
C GLY A 197 9.90 13.05 -12.46
N ASP A 198 10.32 14.27 -12.70
CA ASP A 198 11.28 14.58 -13.75
C ASP A 198 12.61 13.86 -13.51
N THR A 199 12.90 13.58 -12.24
CA THR A 199 14.02 12.76 -11.81
C THR A 199 13.51 11.72 -10.82
N LEU A 200 14.32 10.69 -10.55
CA LEU A 200 14.08 9.73 -9.49
C LEU A 200 14.68 10.28 -8.20
N LYS A 201 13.83 10.77 -7.30
CA LYS A 201 14.26 11.32 -6.02
C LYS A 201 14.28 10.22 -4.96
N GLU A 202 15.47 9.91 -4.44
CA GLU A 202 15.63 8.87 -3.44
C GLU A 202 14.97 9.23 -2.11
N VAL A 203 14.25 8.28 -1.53
CA VAL A 203 13.68 8.33 -0.18
C VAL A 203 13.97 7.03 0.53
N THR A 204 14.01 7.05 1.85
CA THR A 204 14.28 5.86 2.67
C THR A 204 13.11 5.61 3.62
N PHE A 205 12.63 4.37 3.60
CA PHE A 205 11.63 3.91 4.56
C PHE A 205 12.24 2.84 5.46
N THR A 206 11.59 2.58 6.59
CA THR A 206 11.88 1.41 7.42
C THR A 206 10.58 0.63 7.63
N LEU A 207 10.70 -0.64 7.99
CA LEU A 207 9.54 -1.48 8.31
C LEU A 207 9.37 -1.65 9.83
N GLY A 208 10.33 -1.16 10.61
CA GLY A 208 10.40 -1.42 12.04
C GLY A 208 10.77 -2.87 12.31
N ASP A 209 10.64 -3.30 13.55
CA ASP A 209 10.93 -4.68 13.92
C ASP A 209 9.83 -5.61 13.41
N MET A 210 10.24 -6.67 12.73
CA MET A 210 9.36 -7.69 12.21
C MET A 210 9.85 -9.08 12.64
N THR A 211 8.92 -9.96 12.97
CA THR A 211 9.23 -11.37 13.21
C THR A 211 9.43 -12.07 11.87
N ASP A 212 10.05 -13.25 11.90
CA ASP A 212 10.20 -14.05 10.69
C ASP A 212 8.84 -14.47 10.11
N ALA A 213 7.87 -14.78 10.98
CA ALA A 213 6.52 -15.11 10.55
C ALA A 213 5.84 -13.93 9.84
N GLU A 214 6.00 -12.73 10.35
CA GLU A 214 5.46 -11.51 9.72
C GLU A 214 6.06 -11.28 8.33
N ARG A 215 7.36 -11.49 8.16
CA ARG A 215 8.03 -11.39 6.86
C ARG A 215 7.47 -12.40 5.87
N GLU A 216 7.29 -13.66 6.31
CA GLU A 216 6.72 -14.70 5.45
C GLU A 216 5.30 -14.40 5.03
N ILE A 217 4.48 -13.82 5.92
CA ILE A 217 3.11 -13.42 5.59
C ILE A 217 3.12 -12.39 4.47
N ILE A 218 3.98 -11.36 4.58
CA ILE A 218 4.11 -10.33 3.54
C ILE A 218 4.58 -10.94 2.23
N LEU A 219 5.60 -11.79 2.27
CA LEU A 219 6.15 -12.42 1.06
C LEU A 219 5.10 -13.28 0.34
N LYS A 220 4.25 -13.99 1.07
CA LYS A 220 3.20 -14.84 0.50
C LYS A 220 1.93 -14.09 0.11
N GLY A 221 1.81 -12.82 0.52
CA GLY A 221 0.72 -11.95 0.12
C GLY A 221 -0.34 -11.70 1.19
N CYS A 222 -0.54 -12.61 2.12
CA CYS A 222 -1.44 -12.42 3.26
C CYS A 222 -1.35 -13.60 4.22
N LEU A 223 -1.99 -13.46 5.39
CA LEU A 223 -2.01 -14.50 6.41
C LEU A 223 -2.64 -15.81 5.93
N ILE A 224 -3.72 -15.73 5.15
CA ILE A 224 -4.38 -16.91 4.60
C ILE A 224 -3.41 -17.69 3.70
N ASN A 225 -2.68 -17.00 2.84
CA ASN A 225 -1.68 -17.63 1.97
C ASN A 225 -0.53 -18.26 2.77
N TYR A 226 -0.15 -17.63 3.88
CA TYR A 226 0.87 -18.15 4.79
C TYR A 226 0.48 -19.52 5.34
N TYR A 227 -0.79 -19.68 5.77
CA TYR A 227 -1.29 -20.96 6.29
C TYR A 227 -1.49 -22.03 5.21
N LYS A 228 -1.67 -21.65 3.98
CA LYS A 228 -1.77 -22.60 2.87
C LYS A 228 -0.39 -23.17 2.47
N GLY A 229 0.66 -22.60 2.98
CA GLY A 229 2.01 -23.00 2.63
C GLY A 229 2.45 -22.42 1.33
#